data_618abfa0af2fe62bbe77ea3fb84985ea
#
_entry.id   618abfa0af2fe62bbe77ea3fb84985ea
#
_cell.length_a   1.000
_cell.length_b   1.000
_cell.length_c   1.000
_cell.angle_alpha   90.00
_cell.angle_beta   90.00
_cell.angle_gamma   90.00
#
_symmetry.space_group_name_H-M   'P 1'
#
loop_
_entity.id
_entity.type
_entity.pdbx_description
1 polymer ?
#
loop_
_entity_poly.entity_id
_entity_poly.type
_entity_poly.pdbx_seq_one_letter_code
_entity_poly.pdbx_strand_id
1 'polypeptide(L)'
;MKICRNGQATPLTPQTYQEISNHLRLEKHKLFLGIAWYTGERPEAILSVDVGHIYENPAQRQPRDTIIYPGASRKDNKTREVPTHWALKLMLAAYQPPEKGFLFPSFYDNEQHLSRQAMDKVFRLAVQKAGLEHRGFSLYSARRGFITHLSEKGLSIKTIQSLTGHKSLSSLVQYIEVSEEQRRNAIAIF
;
A
#
# COMPACT_ATOMS: atom_id res chain seq x y z
N MET A 1 5.03 13.71 -13.25
CA MET A 1 3.59 13.85 -12.95
C MET A 1 2.78 13.06 -13.97
N LYS A 2 1.75 12.33 -13.56
CA LYS A 2 0.93 11.52 -14.49
C LYS A 2 -0.16 12.39 -15.11
N ILE A 3 0.02 12.79 -16.36
CA ILE A 3 -0.97 13.56 -17.13
C ILE A 3 -1.72 12.59 -18.05
N CYS A 4 -3.04 12.63 -18.05
CA CYS A 4 -3.89 11.80 -18.93
C CYS A 4 -3.56 10.30 -18.90
N ARG A 5 -3.30 9.73 -17.71
CA ARG A 5 -2.90 8.33 -17.47
C ARG A 5 -1.48 7.95 -17.93
N ASN A 6 -0.71 8.86 -18.46
CA ASN A 6 0.68 8.67 -18.85
C ASN A 6 1.64 9.11 -17.75
N GLY A 7 2.81 8.49 -17.66
CA GLY A 7 3.84 8.81 -16.67
C GLY A 7 3.66 8.13 -15.31
N GLN A 8 4.46 8.57 -14.35
CA GLN A 8 4.50 8.01 -13.00
C GLN A 8 3.33 8.53 -12.14
N ALA A 9 2.76 7.66 -11.30
CA ALA A 9 1.73 8.07 -10.33
C ALA A 9 2.29 9.07 -9.31
N THR A 10 1.53 10.08 -8.94
CA THR A 10 1.88 10.99 -7.85
C THR A 10 1.90 10.27 -6.51
N PRO A 11 2.90 10.43 -5.63
CA PRO A 11 2.89 9.85 -4.29
C PRO A 11 1.75 10.42 -3.46
N LEU A 12 1.11 9.59 -2.63
CA LEU A 12 0.19 10.07 -1.60
C LEU A 12 0.99 10.73 -0.47
N THR A 13 0.43 11.80 0.07
CA THR A 13 0.82 12.37 1.37
C THR A 13 -0.18 11.91 2.44
N PRO A 14 0.12 12.03 3.76
CA PRO A 14 -0.84 11.73 4.82
C PRO A 14 -2.19 12.43 4.63
N GLN A 15 -2.17 13.70 4.22
CA GLN A 15 -3.37 14.48 3.96
C GLN A 15 -4.19 13.90 2.80
N THR A 16 -3.57 13.66 1.62
CA THR A 16 -4.29 13.13 0.46
C THR A 16 -4.74 11.68 0.65
N TYR A 17 -4.00 10.88 1.44
CA TYR A 17 -4.44 9.56 1.89
C TYR A 17 -5.76 9.67 2.67
N GLN A 18 -5.84 10.57 3.64
CA GLN A 18 -7.03 10.77 4.46
C GLN A 18 -8.22 11.28 3.63
N GLU A 19 -7.99 12.28 2.77
CA GLU A 19 -9.02 12.82 1.88
C GLU A 19 -9.63 11.74 0.98
N ILE A 20 -8.79 10.93 0.31
CA ILE A 20 -9.26 9.84 -0.56
C ILE A 20 -9.97 8.75 0.27
N SER A 21 -9.41 8.36 1.42
CA SER A 21 -9.98 7.34 2.31
C SER A 21 -11.39 7.70 2.78
N ASN A 22 -11.65 8.97 3.08
CA ASN A 22 -12.96 9.47 3.51
C ASN A 22 -14.05 9.30 2.42
N HIS A 23 -13.65 9.24 1.15
CA HIS A 23 -14.56 9.04 0.02
C HIS A 23 -14.71 7.56 -0.40
N LEU A 24 -14.00 6.64 0.24
CA LEU A 24 -14.21 5.19 0.08
C LEU A 24 -15.39 4.75 0.94
N ARG A 25 -16.43 4.19 0.30
CA ARG A 25 -17.70 3.85 0.99
C ARG A 25 -17.63 2.56 1.80
N LEU A 26 -16.94 1.53 1.27
CA LEU A 26 -16.90 0.20 1.89
C LEU A 26 -15.61 0.04 2.71
N GLU A 27 -15.73 -0.56 3.88
CA GLU A 27 -14.59 -0.80 4.79
C GLU A 27 -13.49 -1.63 4.12
N LYS A 28 -13.85 -2.63 3.28
CA LYS A 28 -12.87 -3.39 2.51
C LYS A 28 -11.99 -2.53 1.59
N HIS A 29 -12.55 -1.45 1.01
CA HIS A 29 -11.79 -0.55 0.15
C HIS A 29 -10.89 0.39 0.95
N LYS A 30 -11.34 0.85 2.12
CA LYS A 30 -10.51 1.60 3.07
C LYS A 30 -9.36 0.75 3.58
N LEU A 31 -9.65 -0.50 3.95
CA LEU A 31 -8.63 -1.45 4.40
C LEU A 31 -7.60 -1.75 3.31
N PHE A 32 -8.03 -1.98 2.06
CA PHE A 32 -7.11 -2.12 0.93
C PHE A 32 -6.15 -0.93 0.83
N LEU A 33 -6.69 0.30 0.88
CA LEU A 33 -5.87 1.51 0.81
C LEU A 33 -4.95 1.63 2.03
N GLY A 34 -5.43 1.26 3.23
CA GLY A 34 -4.64 1.22 4.46
C GLY A 34 -3.48 0.24 4.37
N ILE A 35 -3.73 -0.99 3.90
CA ILE A 35 -2.65 -1.98 3.69
C ILE A 35 -1.62 -1.41 2.69
N ALA A 36 -2.06 -0.86 1.56
CA ALA A 36 -1.16 -0.26 0.57
C ALA A 36 -0.32 0.90 1.14
N TRP A 37 -0.91 1.73 2.01
CA TRP A 37 -0.27 2.86 2.66
C TRP A 37 0.76 2.44 3.70
N TYR A 38 0.41 1.51 4.60
CA TYR A 38 1.28 1.12 5.72
C TYR A 38 2.30 0.04 5.39
N THR A 39 2.16 -0.69 4.27
CA THR A 39 3.11 -1.74 3.86
C THR A 39 3.88 -1.41 2.59
N GLY A 40 3.40 -0.44 1.81
CA GLY A 40 3.94 -0.13 0.50
C GLY A 40 3.86 -1.28 -0.50
N GLU A 41 3.00 -2.31 -0.27
CA GLU A 41 2.92 -3.45 -1.19
C GLU A 41 2.21 -3.09 -2.50
N ARG A 42 2.44 -3.92 -3.52
CA ARG A 42 1.81 -3.76 -4.85
C ARG A 42 0.32 -4.09 -4.77
N PRO A 43 -0.53 -3.34 -5.52
CA PRO A 43 -1.98 -3.55 -5.50
C PRO A 43 -2.39 -5.01 -5.75
N GLU A 44 -1.77 -5.69 -6.70
CA GLU A 44 -2.09 -7.08 -7.03
C GLU A 44 -1.80 -8.04 -5.88
N ALA A 45 -0.64 -7.89 -5.22
CA ALA A 45 -0.27 -8.72 -4.09
C ALA A 45 -1.19 -8.50 -2.88
N ILE A 46 -1.72 -7.29 -2.69
CA ILE A 46 -2.70 -7.00 -1.64
C ILE A 46 -4.04 -7.65 -1.97
N LEU A 47 -4.48 -7.59 -3.23
CA LEU A 47 -5.76 -8.16 -3.65
C LEU A 47 -5.76 -9.69 -3.57
N SER A 48 -4.63 -10.32 -3.91
CA SER A 48 -4.45 -11.77 -3.92
C SER A 48 -3.99 -12.37 -2.58
N VAL A 49 -3.90 -11.57 -1.50
CA VAL A 49 -3.48 -12.09 -0.21
C VAL A 49 -4.58 -12.93 0.45
N ASP A 50 -4.21 -14.09 0.98
CA ASP A 50 -5.10 -14.92 1.78
C ASP A 50 -5.27 -14.34 3.18
N VAL A 51 -6.46 -14.51 3.76
CA VAL A 51 -6.82 -14.01 5.09
C VAL A 51 -5.87 -14.54 6.17
N GLY A 52 -5.42 -15.79 6.07
CA GLY A 52 -4.50 -16.42 7.02
C GLY A 52 -3.09 -15.82 7.02
N HIS A 53 -2.72 -15.05 5.99
CA HIS A 53 -1.45 -14.31 5.95
C HIS A 53 -1.52 -12.92 6.63
N ILE A 54 -2.75 -12.48 6.94
CA ILE A 54 -3.03 -11.18 7.58
C ILE A 54 -3.50 -11.37 9.02
N TYR A 55 -4.30 -12.41 9.28
CA TYR A 55 -4.85 -12.71 10.60
C TYR A 55 -4.28 -14.01 11.17
N GLU A 56 -4.04 -14.03 12.47
CA GLU A 56 -3.80 -15.25 13.22
C GLU A 56 -5.11 -15.99 13.48
N ASN A 57 -6.14 -15.22 13.82
CA ASN A 57 -7.49 -15.74 14.04
C ASN A 57 -8.50 -14.78 13.37
N PRO A 58 -8.99 -15.09 12.16
CA PRO A 58 -9.96 -14.27 11.46
C PRO A 58 -11.29 -14.12 12.21
N ALA A 59 -11.77 -15.20 12.86
CA ALA A 59 -13.03 -15.17 13.60
C ALA A 59 -13.00 -14.22 14.80
N GLN A 60 -11.85 -14.10 15.45
CA GLN A 60 -11.61 -13.15 16.55
C GLN A 60 -11.06 -11.79 16.07
N ARG A 61 -10.89 -11.60 14.76
CA ARG A 61 -10.30 -10.41 14.15
C ARG A 61 -8.91 -10.08 14.72
N GLN A 62 -8.15 -11.10 15.04
CA GLN A 62 -6.80 -10.97 15.59
C GLN A 62 -5.78 -10.86 14.46
N PRO A 63 -5.24 -9.64 14.17
CA PRO A 63 -4.25 -9.46 13.11
C PRO A 63 -2.89 -10.01 13.53
N ARG A 64 -2.11 -10.46 12.54
CA ARG A 64 -0.70 -10.84 12.75
C ARG A 64 0.17 -9.63 13.08
N ASP A 65 1.21 -9.86 13.85
CA ASP A 65 2.28 -8.88 14.08
C ASP A 65 3.10 -8.61 12.81
N THR A 66 3.09 -9.57 11.90
CA THR A 66 3.80 -9.51 10.62
C THR A 66 2.90 -10.04 9.51
N ILE A 67 2.66 -9.21 8.50
CA ILE A 67 1.94 -9.59 7.29
C ILE A 67 2.86 -10.39 6.38
N ILE A 68 2.37 -11.52 5.87
CA ILE A 68 3.12 -12.42 5.00
C ILE A 68 2.57 -12.30 3.57
N TYR A 69 3.43 -11.97 2.62
CA TYR A 69 3.12 -12.00 1.19
C TYR A 69 3.88 -13.17 0.55
N PRO A 70 3.22 -14.31 0.25
CA PRO A 70 3.86 -15.49 -0.30
C PRO A 70 4.52 -15.21 -1.66
N GLY A 71 5.64 -15.88 -1.92
CA GLY A 71 6.36 -15.76 -3.19
C GLY A 71 5.50 -16.13 -4.40
N ALA A 72 4.64 -17.14 -4.27
CA ALA A 72 3.74 -17.58 -5.34
C ALA A 72 2.79 -16.50 -5.86
N SER A 73 2.37 -15.54 -5.01
CA SER A 73 1.53 -14.41 -5.40
C SER A 73 2.32 -13.19 -5.89
N ARG A 74 3.65 -13.31 -6.00
CA ARG A 74 4.55 -12.19 -6.29
C ARG A 74 5.36 -12.42 -7.56
N LYS A 75 5.54 -11.35 -8.34
CA LYS A 75 6.32 -11.36 -9.60
C LYS A 75 7.79 -11.77 -9.42
N ASP A 76 8.33 -11.71 -8.21
CA ASP A 76 9.72 -12.07 -7.89
C ASP A 76 9.88 -13.44 -7.25
N ASN A 77 8.79 -14.18 -7.05
CA ASN A 77 8.71 -15.49 -6.40
C ASN A 77 9.39 -15.55 -5.01
N LYS A 78 9.50 -14.41 -4.32
CA LYS A 78 10.08 -14.34 -2.97
C LYS A 78 9.02 -13.99 -1.95
N THR A 79 8.89 -14.79 -0.91
CA THR A 79 8.06 -14.44 0.25
C THR A 79 8.61 -13.16 0.89
N ARG A 80 7.71 -12.28 1.27
CA ARG A 80 8.03 -11.06 1.99
C ARG A 80 7.20 -10.94 3.26
N GLU A 81 7.86 -10.55 4.31
CA GLU A 81 7.28 -10.29 5.61
C GLU A 81 7.37 -8.79 5.90
N VAL A 82 6.28 -8.20 6.35
CA VAL A 82 6.22 -6.77 6.69
C VAL A 82 5.62 -6.62 8.07
N PRO A 83 6.33 -6.03 9.04
CA PRO A 83 5.76 -5.73 10.36
C PRO A 83 4.48 -4.91 10.23
N THR A 84 3.46 -5.30 10.98
CA THR A 84 2.15 -4.64 10.93
C THR A 84 2.16 -3.38 11.77
N HIS A 85 2.01 -2.23 11.12
CA HIS A 85 1.93 -0.94 11.81
C HIS A 85 0.72 -0.90 12.75
N TRP A 86 0.86 -0.27 13.93
CA TRP A 86 -0.21 -0.23 14.95
C TRP A 86 -1.55 0.31 14.42
N ALA A 87 -1.53 1.38 13.60
CA ALA A 87 -2.77 1.92 13.01
C ALA A 87 -3.41 0.94 12.02
N LEU A 88 -2.60 0.16 11.28
CA LEU A 88 -3.13 -0.89 10.41
C LEU A 88 -3.73 -2.03 11.23
N LYS A 89 -3.12 -2.40 12.38
CA LYS A 89 -3.73 -3.38 13.30
C LYS A 89 -5.10 -2.96 13.78
N LEU A 90 -5.30 -1.68 14.10
CA LEU A 90 -6.63 -1.16 14.48
C LEU A 90 -7.64 -1.29 13.33
N MET A 91 -7.23 -0.98 12.09
CA MET A 91 -8.10 -1.13 10.92
C MET A 91 -8.48 -2.61 10.69
N LEU A 92 -7.52 -3.51 10.83
CA LEU A 92 -7.73 -4.95 10.69
C LEU A 92 -8.64 -5.48 11.81
N ALA A 93 -8.44 -5.08 13.05
CA ALA A 93 -9.28 -5.49 14.17
C ALA A 93 -10.74 -4.99 14.05
N ALA A 94 -10.94 -3.83 13.42
CA ALA A 94 -12.27 -3.29 13.15
C ALA A 94 -12.98 -3.96 11.96
N TYR A 95 -12.21 -4.49 11.00
CA TYR A 95 -12.75 -5.12 9.80
C TYR A 95 -13.28 -6.53 10.09
N GLN A 96 -14.37 -6.92 9.43
CA GLN A 96 -14.87 -8.30 9.46
C GLN A 96 -14.29 -9.06 8.25
N PRO A 97 -13.22 -9.87 8.44
CA PRO A 97 -12.62 -10.63 7.34
C PRO A 97 -13.46 -11.85 6.98
N PRO A 98 -13.27 -12.44 5.80
CA PRO A 98 -13.72 -13.79 5.50
C PRO A 98 -13.05 -14.79 6.46
N GLU A 99 -13.72 -15.93 6.69
CA GLU A 99 -13.13 -17.01 7.54
C GLU A 99 -11.91 -17.66 6.89
N LYS A 100 -11.93 -17.78 5.55
CA LYS A 100 -10.85 -18.39 4.74
C LYS A 100 -10.81 -17.81 3.33
N GLY A 101 -9.73 -18.08 2.61
CA GLY A 101 -9.52 -17.65 1.23
C GLY A 101 -9.02 -16.21 1.14
N PHE A 102 -9.30 -15.53 0.05
CA PHE A 102 -8.80 -14.18 -0.18
C PHE A 102 -9.37 -13.16 0.82
N LEU A 103 -8.52 -12.27 1.33
CA LEU A 103 -8.97 -11.16 2.19
C LEU A 103 -9.98 -10.25 1.49
N PHE A 104 -9.84 -10.09 0.18
CA PHE A 104 -10.72 -9.29 -0.67
C PHE A 104 -11.36 -10.17 -1.76
N PRO A 105 -12.35 -11.00 -1.42
CA PRO A 105 -13.00 -11.86 -2.40
C PRO A 105 -13.76 -11.03 -3.45
N SER A 106 -13.87 -11.58 -4.65
CA SER A 106 -14.73 -11.03 -5.70
C SER A 106 -16.20 -11.11 -5.28
N PHE A 107 -17.00 -10.18 -5.77
CA PHE A 107 -18.45 -10.21 -5.54
C PHE A 107 -19.15 -11.36 -6.28
N TYR A 108 -18.61 -11.75 -7.43
CA TYR A 108 -19.24 -12.74 -8.31
C TYR A 108 -18.77 -14.18 -8.08
N ASP A 109 -17.56 -14.33 -7.52
CA ASP A 109 -16.93 -15.62 -7.32
C ASP A 109 -15.95 -15.53 -6.14
N ASN A 110 -16.31 -16.15 -5.03
CA ASN A 110 -15.49 -16.13 -3.80
C ASN A 110 -14.16 -16.90 -3.92
N GLU A 111 -14.01 -17.73 -4.96
CA GLU A 111 -12.74 -18.41 -5.28
C GLU A 111 -11.77 -17.50 -6.04
N GLN A 112 -12.22 -16.31 -6.43
CA GLN A 112 -11.42 -15.27 -7.06
C GLN A 112 -11.28 -14.07 -6.12
N HIS A 113 -10.16 -13.39 -6.20
CA HIS A 113 -10.01 -12.11 -5.51
C HIS A 113 -10.62 -10.95 -6.31
N LEU A 114 -10.92 -9.85 -5.64
CA LEU A 114 -11.34 -8.61 -6.26
C LEU A 114 -10.31 -8.18 -7.33
N SER A 115 -10.77 -7.93 -8.55
CA SER A 115 -9.86 -7.57 -9.63
C SER A 115 -9.26 -6.18 -9.43
N ARG A 116 -8.00 -6.00 -9.91
CA ARG A 116 -7.33 -4.71 -9.88
C ARG A 116 -8.13 -3.63 -10.63
N GLN A 117 -8.80 -3.99 -11.73
CA GLN A 117 -9.63 -3.07 -12.49
C GLN A 117 -10.84 -2.58 -11.68
N ALA A 118 -11.49 -3.49 -10.92
CA ALA A 118 -12.61 -3.11 -10.05
C ALA A 118 -12.14 -2.16 -8.94
N MET A 119 -11.01 -2.47 -8.29
CA MET A 119 -10.45 -1.59 -7.25
C MET A 119 -9.97 -0.25 -7.83
N ASP A 120 -9.38 -0.23 -9.05
CA ASP A 120 -8.97 1.02 -9.70
C ASP A 120 -10.17 1.93 -10.00
N LYS A 121 -11.31 1.37 -10.44
CA LYS A 121 -12.56 2.14 -10.62
C LYS A 121 -13.02 2.79 -9.31
N VAL A 122 -13.04 2.03 -8.23
CA VAL A 122 -13.43 2.53 -6.89
C VAL A 122 -12.48 3.63 -6.42
N PHE A 123 -11.18 3.41 -6.54
CA PHE A 123 -10.16 4.39 -6.16
C PHE A 123 -10.29 5.69 -6.96
N ARG A 124 -10.45 5.60 -8.29
CA ARG A 124 -10.64 6.79 -9.15
C ARG A 124 -11.88 7.58 -8.80
N LEU A 125 -12.99 6.90 -8.48
CA LEU A 125 -14.21 7.56 -8.02
C LEU A 125 -13.98 8.29 -6.69
N ALA A 126 -13.23 7.71 -5.76
CA ALA A 126 -12.88 8.37 -4.50
C ALA A 126 -11.97 9.58 -4.73
N VAL A 127 -10.96 9.47 -5.61
CA VAL A 127 -10.09 10.58 -6.02
C VAL A 127 -10.89 11.73 -6.65
N GLN A 128 -11.84 11.42 -7.54
CA GLN A 128 -12.73 12.42 -8.15
C GLN A 128 -13.60 13.12 -7.11
N LYS A 129 -14.21 12.36 -6.18
CA LYS A 129 -15.04 12.94 -5.11
C LYS A 129 -14.23 13.81 -4.14
N ALA A 130 -12.95 13.55 -3.99
CA ALA A 130 -12.03 14.38 -3.24
C ALA A 130 -11.55 15.62 -4.02
N GLY A 131 -11.97 15.80 -5.30
CA GLY A 131 -11.51 16.91 -6.16
C GLY A 131 -10.04 16.82 -6.58
N LEU A 132 -9.48 15.60 -6.60
CA LEU A 132 -8.04 15.35 -6.78
C LEU A 132 -7.70 14.70 -8.14
N GLU A 133 -8.64 14.62 -9.09
CA GLU A 133 -8.51 13.88 -10.36
C GLU A 133 -7.35 14.37 -11.24
N HIS A 134 -7.00 15.65 -11.17
CA HIS A 134 -5.89 16.23 -11.97
C HIS A 134 -4.52 15.99 -11.36
N ARG A 135 -4.44 15.45 -10.13
CA ARG A 135 -3.17 15.26 -9.42
C ARG A 135 -2.42 13.99 -9.81
N GLY A 136 -2.97 13.18 -10.72
CA GLY A 136 -2.29 12.01 -11.28
C GLY A 136 -2.18 10.81 -10.33
N PHE A 137 -3.08 10.68 -9.36
CA PHE A 137 -3.13 9.54 -8.45
C PHE A 137 -3.58 8.25 -9.13
N SER A 138 -3.09 7.12 -8.64
CA SER A 138 -3.47 5.75 -9.02
C SER A 138 -3.28 4.81 -7.83
N LEU A 139 -3.66 3.54 -7.97
CA LEU A 139 -3.43 2.54 -6.90
C LEU A 139 -1.96 2.41 -6.46
N TYR A 140 -1.01 2.77 -7.32
CA TYR A 140 0.42 2.79 -6.97
C TYR A 140 0.84 4.02 -6.15
N SER A 141 -0.02 5.01 -6.00
CA SER A 141 0.28 6.25 -5.28
C SER A 141 0.55 6.02 -3.79
N ALA A 142 -0.15 5.05 -3.18
CA ALA A 142 0.11 4.68 -1.78
C ALA A 142 1.52 4.09 -1.61
N ARG A 143 1.94 3.17 -2.50
CA ARG A 143 3.29 2.61 -2.48
C ARG A 143 4.37 3.68 -2.71
N ARG A 144 4.12 4.61 -3.61
CA ARG A 144 5.04 5.73 -3.82
C ARG A 144 5.12 6.62 -2.58
N GLY A 145 3.97 6.97 -1.98
CA GLY A 145 3.90 7.73 -0.74
C GLY A 145 4.66 7.05 0.40
N PHE A 146 4.50 5.72 0.55
CA PHE A 146 5.26 4.93 1.53
C PHE A 146 6.78 5.08 1.33
N ILE A 147 7.27 4.90 0.10
CA ILE A 147 8.71 5.00 -0.22
C ILE A 147 9.22 6.42 0.05
N THR A 148 8.52 7.43 -0.46
CA THR A 148 8.89 8.84 -0.29
C THR A 148 8.93 9.22 1.18
N HIS A 149 7.90 8.84 1.96
CA HIS A 149 7.84 9.13 3.38
C HIS A 149 8.99 8.49 4.19
N LEU A 150 9.32 7.22 3.90
CA LEU A 150 10.46 6.56 4.55
C LEU A 150 11.80 7.23 4.19
N SER A 151 11.95 7.66 2.93
CA SER A 151 13.14 8.39 2.47
C SER A 151 13.26 9.76 3.16
N GLU A 152 12.17 10.51 3.25
CA GLU A 152 12.11 11.80 3.96
C GLU A 152 12.46 11.67 5.45
N LYS A 153 12.13 10.53 6.06
CA LYS A 153 12.52 10.18 7.44
C LYS A 153 13.99 9.70 7.58
N GLY A 154 14.77 9.74 6.50
CA GLY A 154 16.19 9.39 6.51
C GLY A 154 16.50 7.90 6.56
N LEU A 155 15.52 7.01 6.28
CA LEU A 155 15.79 5.58 6.24
C LEU A 155 16.72 5.22 5.07
N SER A 156 17.65 4.28 5.30
CA SER A 156 18.56 3.85 4.26
C SER A 156 17.82 3.23 3.08
N ILE A 157 18.33 3.42 1.87
CA ILE A 157 17.75 2.85 0.65
C ILE A 157 17.66 1.32 0.71
N LYS A 158 18.60 0.66 1.40
CA LYS A 158 18.56 -0.80 1.64
C LYS A 158 17.40 -1.20 2.55
N THR A 159 17.13 -0.42 3.60
CA THR A 159 15.97 -0.64 4.48
C THR A 159 14.66 -0.49 3.69
N ILE A 160 14.54 0.56 2.89
CA ILE A 160 13.37 0.77 2.05
C ILE A 160 13.23 -0.35 1.01
N GLN A 161 14.34 -0.82 0.44
CA GLN A 161 14.35 -1.96 -0.49
C GLN A 161 13.84 -3.24 0.16
N SER A 162 14.29 -3.55 1.37
CA SER A 162 13.86 -4.76 2.10
C SER A 162 12.36 -4.72 2.40
N LEU A 163 11.84 -3.57 2.82
CA LEU A 163 10.41 -3.37 3.10
C LEU A 163 9.54 -3.42 1.84
N THR A 164 10.02 -2.94 0.70
CA THR A 164 9.23 -2.82 -0.53
C THR A 164 9.45 -3.94 -1.53
N GLY A 165 10.54 -4.71 -1.37
CA GLY A 165 10.90 -5.82 -2.24
C GLY A 165 11.22 -5.38 -3.68
N HIS A 166 11.92 -4.26 -3.87
CA HIS A 166 12.44 -3.88 -5.18
C HIS A 166 13.63 -4.76 -5.57
N LYS A 167 13.61 -5.31 -6.80
CA LYS A 167 14.68 -6.17 -7.31
C LYS A 167 16.01 -5.42 -7.47
N SER A 168 15.95 -4.16 -7.90
CA SER A 168 17.13 -3.32 -8.08
C SER A 168 17.00 -1.99 -7.34
N LEU A 169 18.11 -1.46 -6.87
CA LEU A 169 18.18 -0.13 -6.29
C LEU A 169 17.82 0.96 -7.32
N SER A 170 18.22 0.78 -8.59
CA SER A 170 17.90 1.74 -9.65
C SER A 170 16.39 1.95 -9.84
N SER A 171 15.59 0.89 -9.66
CA SER A 171 14.12 1.01 -9.70
C SER A 171 13.53 1.69 -8.47
N LEU A 172 14.29 1.78 -7.36
CA LEU A 172 13.87 2.44 -6.13
C LEU A 172 14.32 3.91 -6.10
N VAL A 173 15.52 4.22 -6.60
CA VAL A 173 16.09 5.59 -6.63
C VAL A 173 15.16 6.59 -7.30
N GLN A 174 14.43 6.20 -8.35
CA GLN A 174 13.46 7.07 -9.02
C GLN A 174 12.30 7.58 -8.13
N TYR A 175 12.15 7.04 -6.92
CA TYR A 175 11.15 7.45 -5.92
C TYR A 175 11.75 8.26 -4.77
N ILE A 176 13.08 8.42 -4.76
CA ILE A 176 13.82 9.04 -3.67
C ILE A 176 14.39 10.38 -4.16
N GLU A 177 13.86 11.45 -3.62
CA GLU A 177 14.39 12.79 -3.79
C GLU A 177 15.11 13.18 -2.49
N VAL A 178 16.34 13.67 -2.59
CA VAL A 178 17.10 14.16 -1.44
C VAL A 178 16.80 15.64 -1.26
N SER A 179 16.17 16.00 -0.15
CA SER A 179 15.86 17.39 0.18
C SER A 179 17.09 18.16 0.61
N GLU A 180 17.06 19.51 0.47
CA GLU A 180 18.11 20.38 0.99
C GLU A 180 18.28 20.25 2.52
N GLU A 181 17.18 20.01 3.24
CA GLU A 181 17.21 19.77 4.67
C GLU A 181 17.97 18.48 5.01
N GLN A 182 17.73 17.39 4.28
CA GLN A 182 18.47 16.14 4.44
C GLN A 182 19.97 16.33 4.16
N ARG A 183 20.34 17.13 3.15
CA ARG A 183 21.75 17.46 2.87
C ARG A 183 22.38 18.24 4.02
N ARG A 184 21.69 19.27 4.54
CA ARG A 184 22.18 20.05 5.68
C ARG A 184 22.35 19.20 6.93
N ASN A 185 21.35 18.37 7.25
CA ASN A 185 21.39 17.48 8.39
C ASN A 185 22.52 16.44 8.28
N ALA A 186 22.78 15.91 7.07
CA ALA A 186 23.89 14.98 6.85
C ALA A 186 25.26 15.60 7.12
N ILE A 187 25.45 16.88 6.77
CA ILE A 187 26.71 17.60 7.06
C ILE A 187 26.81 17.99 8.55
N ALA A 188 25.70 18.27 9.21
CA ALA A 188 25.66 18.62 10.62
C ALA A 188 26.02 17.48 11.59
N ILE A 189 26.16 16.24 11.09
CA ILE A 189 26.60 15.07 11.88
C ILE A 189 28.12 15.11 12.16
N PHE A 190 28.90 15.86 11.38
CA PHE A 190 30.33 16.06 11.57
C PHE A 190 30.61 17.28 12.42
#